data_7eb6c787508d145cb812290bd8fb2971
#
_entry.id   7eb6c787508d145cb812290bd8fb2971
#
_cell.length_a   1.000
_cell.length_b   1.000
_cell.length_c   1.000
_cell.angle_alpha   90.00
_cell.angle_beta   90.00
_cell.angle_gamma   90.00
#
_symmetry.space_group_name_H-M   'P 1'
#
loop_
_entity.id
_entity.type
_entity.pdbx_description
1 polymer ?
#
loop_
_entity_poly.entity_id
_entity_poly.type
_entity_poly.pdbx_seq_one_letter_code
_entity_poly.pdbx_strand_id
1 'polypeptide(L)'
;GINTFAEECEYKKGDKFTYNSDNGDIKVSEYSITITKETVIKACETVIDELYASKDLSSYMTILTMAGVSQTTIKSSIESSLSDMQPVTLSMYINKNDEIVRLAIDAADYNTSEKGFVAISFLGNDNPFEYVVIEADVDDINMKYTVKTQDDKAALALEMTQNKEYIKAGAELSSSGTTVKIDNLYVNSNIDDSNIDMKLSGEAI
;
A
#
# COMPACT_ATOMS: atom_id res chain seq x y z
N GLY A 1 -14.45 -12.12 11.38
CA GLY A 1 -13.12 -11.45 11.30
C GLY A 1 -13.19 -10.12 10.56
N ILE A 2 -13.38 -10.09 9.23
CA ILE A 2 -13.37 -8.82 8.45
C ILE A 2 -14.50 -7.88 8.87
N ASN A 3 -15.72 -8.41 9.05
CA ASN A 3 -16.85 -7.58 9.48
C ASN A 3 -16.62 -7.01 10.88
N THR A 4 -16.13 -7.82 11.81
CA THR A 4 -15.77 -7.37 13.17
C THR A 4 -14.71 -6.29 13.13
N PHE A 5 -13.68 -6.44 12.29
CA PHE A 5 -12.65 -5.41 12.11
C PHE A 5 -13.26 -4.09 11.62
N ALA A 6 -14.13 -4.16 10.60
CA ALA A 6 -14.78 -2.97 10.06
C ALA A 6 -15.70 -2.28 11.08
N GLU A 7 -16.41 -3.06 11.91
CA GLU A 7 -17.33 -2.52 12.94
C GLU A 7 -16.59 -1.83 14.12
N GLU A 8 -15.35 -2.25 14.39
CA GLU A 8 -14.56 -1.72 15.50
C GLU A 8 -13.66 -0.54 15.10
N CYS A 9 -13.49 -0.27 13.79
CA CYS A 9 -12.73 0.88 13.34
C CYS A 9 -13.48 2.20 13.57
N GLU A 10 -12.75 3.23 13.96
CA GLU A 10 -13.28 4.59 14.01
C GLU A 10 -13.28 5.21 12.62
N TYR A 11 -14.45 5.60 12.14
CA TYR A 11 -14.63 6.26 10.85
C TYR A 11 -14.88 7.75 11.04
N LYS A 12 -14.16 8.58 10.29
CA LYS A 12 -14.38 10.01 10.25
C LYS A 12 -14.52 10.49 8.82
N LYS A 13 -15.54 11.27 8.55
CA LYS A 13 -15.70 12.00 7.28
C LYS A 13 -15.03 13.35 7.41
N GLY A 14 -14.07 13.62 6.54
CA GLY A 14 -13.41 14.91 6.40
C GLY A 14 -14.13 15.84 5.41
N ASP A 15 -13.41 16.82 4.94
CA ASP A 15 -13.90 17.84 4.03
C ASP A 15 -13.90 17.37 2.56
N LYS A 16 -14.63 18.15 1.72
CA LYS A 16 -14.53 18.03 0.26
C LYS A 16 -13.50 19.03 -0.24
N PHE A 17 -12.61 18.57 -1.09
CA PHE A 17 -11.58 19.42 -1.68
C PHE A 17 -11.22 18.98 -3.10
N THR A 18 -10.32 19.71 -3.72
CA THR A 18 -9.73 19.33 -5.01
C THR A 18 -8.37 18.71 -4.77
N TYR A 19 -8.23 17.42 -5.09
CA TYR A 19 -6.96 16.71 -5.08
C TYR A 19 -6.23 16.99 -6.39
N ASN A 20 -5.08 17.62 -6.31
CA ASN A 20 -4.22 17.91 -7.46
C ASN A 20 -3.36 16.66 -7.74
N SER A 21 -3.76 15.87 -8.70
CA SER A 21 -3.06 14.63 -9.05
C SER A 21 -2.19 14.81 -10.31
N ASP A 22 -1.31 13.86 -10.56
CA ASP A 22 -0.51 13.80 -11.78
C ASP A 22 -1.34 13.67 -13.07
N ASN A 23 -2.61 13.28 -12.97
CA ASN A 23 -3.54 13.15 -14.09
C ASN A 23 -4.61 14.26 -14.10
N GLY A 24 -4.35 15.35 -13.38
CA GLY A 24 -5.24 16.51 -13.29
C GLY A 24 -5.99 16.60 -11.96
N ASP A 25 -6.85 17.57 -11.86
CA ASP A 25 -7.59 17.91 -10.66
C ASP A 25 -8.81 17.03 -10.48
N ILE A 26 -8.93 16.37 -9.33
CA ILE A 26 -10.04 15.48 -8.98
C ILE A 26 -10.76 16.01 -7.75
N LYS A 27 -12.08 16.21 -7.85
CA LYS A 27 -12.91 16.56 -6.67
C LYS A 27 -13.15 15.32 -5.84
N VAL A 28 -12.76 15.36 -4.57
CA VAL A 28 -12.84 14.24 -3.65
C VAL A 28 -13.50 14.64 -2.33
N SER A 29 -14.01 13.63 -1.63
CA SER A 29 -14.32 13.69 -0.20
C SER A 29 -13.29 12.88 0.55
N GLU A 30 -12.77 13.40 1.65
CA GLU A 30 -11.88 12.67 2.53
C GLU A 30 -12.68 11.81 3.50
N TYR A 31 -12.18 10.61 3.75
CA TYR A 31 -12.60 9.72 4.82
C TYR A 31 -11.36 9.19 5.51
N SER A 32 -11.41 9.02 6.82
CA SER A 32 -10.33 8.38 7.57
C SER A 32 -10.87 7.23 8.41
N ILE A 33 -10.02 6.22 8.55
CA ILE A 33 -10.25 5.04 9.39
C ILE A 33 -9.08 4.96 10.36
N THR A 34 -9.36 5.03 11.65
CA THR A 34 -8.34 4.82 12.68
C THR A 34 -8.36 3.37 13.13
N ILE A 35 -7.21 2.71 12.99
CA ILE A 35 -6.99 1.32 13.36
C ILE A 35 -6.15 1.33 14.66
N THR A 36 -6.75 0.88 15.76
CA THR A 36 -6.07 0.81 17.05
C THR A 36 -5.58 -0.62 17.32
N LYS A 37 -4.71 -0.76 18.30
CA LYS A 37 -4.27 -2.04 18.84
C LYS A 37 -5.47 -2.92 19.23
N GLU A 38 -6.43 -2.34 19.93
CA GLU A 38 -7.63 -3.01 20.40
C GLU A 38 -8.47 -3.54 19.23
N THR A 39 -8.61 -2.74 18.16
CA THR A 39 -9.30 -3.15 16.92
C THR A 39 -8.64 -4.39 16.30
N VAL A 40 -7.30 -4.39 16.20
CA VAL A 40 -6.57 -5.52 15.61
C VAL A 40 -6.67 -6.76 16.50
N ILE A 41 -6.47 -6.61 17.82
CA ILE A 41 -6.59 -7.72 18.77
C ILE A 41 -7.97 -8.36 18.66
N LYS A 42 -9.04 -7.57 18.74
CA LYS A 42 -10.42 -8.08 18.69
C LYS A 42 -10.74 -8.81 17.39
N ALA A 43 -10.26 -8.26 16.26
CA ALA A 43 -10.41 -8.94 14.96
C ALA A 43 -9.68 -10.29 14.91
N CYS A 44 -8.43 -10.34 15.40
CA CYS A 44 -7.65 -11.58 15.49
C CYS A 44 -8.29 -12.60 16.42
N GLU A 45 -8.77 -12.15 17.59
CA GLU A 45 -9.47 -13.02 18.55
C GLU A 45 -10.72 -13.63 17.94
N THR A 46 -11.52 -12.86 17.21
CA THR A 46 -12.72 -13.36 16.52
C THR A 46 -12.34 -14.46 15.52
N VAL A 47 -11.29 -14.26 14.72
CA VAL A 47 -10.82 -15.29 13.77
C VAL A 47 -10.35 -16.55 14.51
N ILE A 48 -9.60 -16.39 15.59
CA ILE A 48 -9.11 -17.54 16.39
C ILE A 48 -10.30 -18.30 16.98
N ASP A 49 -11.28 -17.59 17.53
CA ASP A 49 -12.48 -18.20 18.12
C ASP A 49 -13.28 -18.98 17.06
N GLU A 50 -13.45 -18.43 15.86
CA GLU A 50 -14.09 -19.08 14.73
C GLU A 50 -13.33 -20.34 14.29
N LEU A 51 -11.99 -20.29 14.23
CA LEU A 51 -11.14 -21.42 13.86
C LEU A 51 -11.26 -22.57 14.88
N TYR A 52 -11.18 -22.26 16.18
CA TYR A 52 -11.29 -23.26 17.24
C TYR A 52 -12.72 -23.81 17.43
N ALA A 53 -13.75 -23.05 17.05
CA ALA A 53 -15.13 -23.49 17.05
C ALA A 53 -15.51 -24.31 15.80
N SER A 54 -14.69 -24.28 14.75
CA SER A 54 -14.96 -24.97 13.49
C SER A 54 -14.92 -26.48 13.65
N LYS A 55 -16.04 -27.16 13.32
CA LYS A 55 -16.11 -28.64 13.33
C LYS A 55 -15.18 -29.27 12.31
N ASP A 56 -14.98 -28.64 11.17
CA ASP A 56 -14.14 -29.12 10.07
C ASP A 56 -12.65 -29.09 10.42
N LEU A 57 -12.26 -28.15 11.30
CA LEU A 57 -10.89 -27.96 11.73
C LEU A 57 -10.58 -28.58 13.11
N SER A 58 -11.57 -29.18 13.79
CA SER A 58 -11.45 -29.65 15.16
C SER A 58 -10.28 -30.63 15.39
N SER A 59 -10.01 -31.51 14.45
CA SER A 59 -8.90 -32.47 14.53
C SER A 59 -7.54 -31.74 14.48
N TYR A 60 -7.40 -30.75 13.63
CA TYR A 60 -6.18 -29.95 13.52
C TYR A 60 -5.97 -29.09 14.76
N MET A 61 -7.03 -28.45 15.27
CA MET A 61 -6.96 -27.65 16.49
C MET A 61 -6.60 -28.51 17.72
N THR A 62 -7.07 -29.75 17.79
CA THR A 62 -6.68 -30.71 18.84
C THR A 62 -5.17 -31.00 18.77
N ILE A 63 -4.64 -31.29 17.58
CA ILE A 63 -3.20 -31.55 17.39
C ILE A 63 -2.36 -30.33 17.82
N LEU A 64 -2.76 -29.12 17.41
CA LEU A 64 -2.08 -27.88 17.81
C LEU A 64 -2.08 -27.68 19.33
N THR A 65 -3.22 -27.92 19.97
CA THR A 65 -3.35 -27.84 21.42
C THR A 65 -2.45 -28.85 22.14
N MET A 66 -2.37 -30.10 21.65
CA MET A 66 -1.45 -31.11 22.18
C MET A 66 0.01 -30.75 21.99
N ALA A 67 0.34 -30.02 20.94
CA ALA A 67 1.68 -29.45 20.69
C ALA A 67 1.98 -28.18 21.52
N GLY A 68 1.09 -27.77 22.44
CA GLY A 68 1.26 -26.60 23.29
C GLY A 68 0.78 -25.28 22.67
N VAL A 69 0.20 -25.34 21.45
CA VAL A 69 -0.35 -24.16 20.77
C VAL A 69 -1.85 -24.12 21.06
N SER A 70 -2.23 -23.57 22.20
CA SER A 70 -3.63 -23.39 22.59
C SER A 70 -4.19 -22.05 22.09
N GLN A 71 -5.53 -21.97 22.03
CA GLN A 71 -6.25 -20.73 21.74
C GLN A 71 -5.76 -19.56 22.62
N THR A 72 -5.62 -19.79 23.93
CA THR A 72 -5.14 -18.79 24.89
C THR A 72 -3.70 -18.37 24.58
N THR A 73 -2.82 -19.34 24.26
CA THR A 73 -1.41 -19.05 23.94
C THR A 73 -1.31 -18.16 22.69
N ILE A 74 -2.11 -18.44 21.65
CA ILE A 74 -2.12 -17.62 20.43
C ILE A 74 -2.60 -16.21 20.73
N LYS A 75 -3.72 -16.04 21.47
CA LYS A 75 -4.25 -14.74 21.84
C LYS A 75 -3.24 -13.92 22.63
N SER A 76 -2.64 -14.49 23.65
CA SER A 76 -1.61 -13.82 24.46
C SER A 76 -0.37 -13.44 23.64
N SER A 77 0.02 -14.26 22.66
CA SER A 77 1.14 -13.93 21.76
C SER A 77 0.80 -12.73 20.86
N ILE A 78 -0.42 -12.64 20.34
CA ILE A 78 -0.88 -11.51 19.55
C ILE A 78 -0.89 -10.23 20.39
N GLU A 79 -1.48 -10.25 21.59
CA GLU A 79 -1.49 -9.11 22.51
C GLU A 79 -0.08 -8.62 22.82
N SER A 80 0.83 -9.56 23.06
CA SER A 80 2.24 -9.25 23.34
C SER A 80 2.96 -8.66 22.13
N SER A 81 2.72 -9.22 20.94
CA SER A 81 3.34 -8.73 19.69
C SER A 81 2.86 -7.34 19.29
N LEU A 82 1.65 -6.97 19.71
CA LEU A 82 1.05 -5.67 19.44
C LEU A 82 1.19 -4.68 20.61
N SER A 83 2.01 -5.02 21.64
CA SER A 83 2.13 -4.22 22.86
C SER A 83 2.46 -2.74 22.59
N ASP A 84 3.33 -2.50 21.63
CA ASP A 84 3.86 -1.18 21.30
C ASP A 84 3.19 -0.55 20.06
N MET A 85 2.15 -1.21 19.52
CA MET A 85 1.43 -0.69 18.35
C MET A 85 0.77 0.65 18.69
N GLN A 86 1.12 1.67 17.91
CA GLN A 86 0.44 2.96 17.94
C GLN A 86 -0.79 2.91 17.01
N PRO A 87 -1.81 3.74 17.25
CA PRO A 87 -2.92 3.88 16.33
C PRO A 87 -2.45 4.32 14.95
N VAL A 88 -2.99 3.72 13.89
CA VAL A 88 -2.69 4.06 12.49
C VAL A 88 -3.94 4.63 11.84
N THR A 89 -3.81 5.79 11.21
CA THR A 89 -4.91 6.42 10.48
C THR A 89 -4.71 6.24 8.97
N LEU A 90 -5.63 5.50 8.35
CA LEU A 90 -5.72 5.38 6.90
C LEU A 90 -6.66 6.47 6.37
N SER A 91 -6.14 7.40 5.59
CA SER A 91 -6.92 8.39 4.85
C SER A 91 -7.30 7.89 3.47
N MET A 92 -8.56 8.10 3.07
CA MET A 92 -9.11 7.71 1.78
C MET A 92 -9.71 8.94 1.10
N TYR A 93 -9.35 9.15 -0.18
CA TYR A 93 -9.97 10.16 -1.04
C TYR A 93 -10.93 9.45 -1.99
N ILE A 94 -12.20 9.80 -1.94
CA ILE A 94 -13.27 9.20 -2.72
C ILE A 94 -13.86 10.25 -3.64
N ASN A 95 -13.94 9.95 -4.93
CA ASN A 95 -14.50 10.86 -5.94
C ASN A 95 -16.04 10.83 -5.95
N LYS A 96 -16.64 11.60 -6.87
CA LYS A 96 -18.11 11.70 -7.01
C LYS A 96 -18.80 10.42 -7.50
N ASN A 97 -18.04 9.45 -8.00
CA ASN A 97 -18.53 8.15 -8.49
C ASN A 97 -18.38 7.05 -7.42
N ASP A 98 -18.05 7.42 -6.17
CA ASP A 98 -17.75 6.51 -5.07
C ASP A 98 -16.51 5.62 -5.31
N GLU A 99 -15.56 6.09 -6.15
CA GLU A 99 -14.31 5.39 -6.42
C GLU A 99 -13.21 5.92 -5.53
N ILE A 100 -12.36 5.01 -5.02
CA ILE A 100 -11.17 5.37 -4.25
C ILE A 100 -10.12 5.92 -5.21
N VAL A 101 -9.72 7.16 -5.00
CA VAL A 101 -8.67 7.84 -5.77
C VAL A 101 -7.31 7.75 -5.08
N ARG A 102 -7.29 7.78 -3.74
CA ARG A 102 -6.04 7.73 -2.96
C ARG A 102 -6.29 7.05 -1.61
N LEU A 103 -5.31 6.27 -1.19
CA LEU A 103 -5.15 5.76 0.17
C LEU A 103 -3.81 6.27 0.70
N ALA A 104 -3.78 6.78 1.92
CA ALA A 104 -2.56 7.30 2.53
C ALA A 104 -2.52 6.99 4.02
N ILE A 105 -1.30 6.76 4.52
CA ILE A 105 -0.99 6.57 5.94
C ILE A 105 0.06 7.61 6.31
N ASP A 106 -0.13 8.31 7.43
CA ASP A 106 0.85 9.23 7.99
C ASP A 106 2.02 8.44 8.60
N ALA A 107 3.26 8.84 8.32
CA ALA A 107 4.45 8.18 8.86
C ALA A 107 4.56 8.34 10.39
N ALA A 108 4.05 9.42 10.94
CA ALA A 108 4.01 9.66 12.39
C ALA A 108 3.18 8.61 13.15
N ASP A 109 2.25 7.92 12.49
CA ASP A 109 1.50 6.82 13.09
C ASP A 109 2.37 5.58 13.37
N TYR A 110 3.51 5.43 12.67
CA TYR A 110 4.48 4.35 12.91
C TYR A 110 5.55 4.73 13.92
N ASN A 111 6.05 5.96 13.79
CA ASN A 111 7.11 6.48 14.65
C ASN A 111 6.88 7.98 14.85
N THR A 112 6.63 8.40 16.07
CA THR A 112 6.32 9.79 16.42
C THR A 112 7.43 10.79 16.10
N SER A 113 8.65 10.32 15.81
CA SER A 113 9.77 11.16 15.37
C SER A 113 9.81 11.36 13.85
N GLU A 114 9.14 10.53 13.07
CA GLU A 114 9.09 10.62 11.61
C GLU A 114 7.96 11.55 11.17
N LYS A 115 8.17 12.17 10.01
CA LYS A 115 7.17 13.04 9.37
C LYS A 115 7.02 12.61 7.93
N GLY A 116 5.81 12.81 7.41
CA GLY A 116 5.51 12.50 6.02
C GLY A 116 4.39 11.50 5.87
N PHE A 117 4.32 10.85 4.71
CA PHE A 117 3.26 9.89 4.39
C PHE A 117 3.75 8.79 3.44
N VAL A 118 3.00 7.69 3.42
CA VAL A 118 3.04 6.68 2.37
C VAL A 118 1.65 6.59 1.74
N ALA A 119 1.57 6.62 0.41
CA ALA A 119 0.30 6.64 -0.27
C ALA A 119 0.30 5.84 -1.58
N ILE A 120 -0.89 5.38 -1.96
CA ILE A 120 -1.19 4.83 -3.28
C ILE A 120 -2.35 5.60 -3.88
N SER A 121 -2.22 6.03 -5.14
CA SER A 121 -3.24 6.74 -5.89
C SER A 121 -3.63 5.96 -7.14
N PHE A 122 -4.91 5.97 -7.47
CA PHE A 122 -5.54 5.32 -8.61
C PHE A 122 -6.10 6.41 -9.52
N LEU A 123 -5.42 6.69 -10.62
CA LEU A 123 -5.61 7.92 -11.40
C LEU A 123 -6.05 7.64 -12.85
N GLY A 124 -6.29 6.39 -13.24
CA GLY A 124 -6.83 6.07 -14.57
C GLY A 124 -8.24 6.65 -14.78
N ASN A 125 -8.58 7.00 -16.02
CA ASN A 125 -9.84 7.68 -16.33
C ASN A 125 -11.03 6.72 -16.39
N ASP A 126 -10.92 5.68 -17.23
CA ASP A 126 -11.98 4.67 -17.44
C ASP A 126 -11.77 3.46 -16.52
N ASN A 127 -10.53 3.12 -16.25
CA ASN A 127 -10.12 2.10 -15.30
C ASN A 127 -9.08 2.70 -14.33
N PRO A 128 -9.41 2.89 -13.05
CA PRO A 128 -8.51 3.50 -12.07
C PRO A 128 -7.13 2.86 -12.01
N PHE A 129 -7.03 1.56 -12.30
CA PHE A 129 -5.76 0.80 -12.26
C PHE A 129 -4.87 1.01 -13.48
N GLU A 130 -5.34 1.69 -14.53
CA GLU A 130 -4.51 2.03 -15.69
C GLU A 130 -3.44 3.07 -15.36
N TYR A 131 -3.62 3.83 -14.28
CA TYR A 131 -2.62 4.75 -13.79
C TYR A 131 -2.53 4.67 -12.27
N VAL A 132 -1.50 4.02 -11.77
CA VAL A 132 -1.24 3.85 -10.33
C VAL A 132 0.04 4.58 -9.96
N VAL A 133 -0.01 5.34 -8.87
CA VAL A 133 1.14 6.04 -8.29
C VAL A 133 1.29 5.60 -6.84
N ILE A 134 2.48 5.14 -6.47
CA ILE A 134 2.87 4.87 -5.08
C ILE A 134 3.88 5.92 -4.68
N GLU A 135 3.63 6.62 -3.59
CA GLU A 135 4.46 7.69 -3.09
C GLU A 135 4.83 7.43 -1.63
N ALA A 136 6.06 7.73 -1.29
CA ALA A 136 6.48 7.88 0.09
C ALA A 136 7.27 9.19 0.20
N ASP A 137 6.89 10.01 1.15
CA ASP A 137 7.59 11.23 1.53
C ASP A 137 7.78 11.15 3.04
N VAL A 138 8.93 10.62 3.47
CA VAL A 138 9.23 10.34 4.88
C VAL A 138 10.60 10.89 5.19
N ASP A 139 10.66 11.87 6.09
CA ASP A 139 11.86 12.60 6.47
C ASP A 139 12.61 13.17 5.25
N ASP A 140 13.80 12.63 4.97
CA ASP A 140 14.65 13.07 3.85
C ASP A 140 14.43 12.25 2.57
N ILE A 141 13.57 11.20 2.61
CA ILE A 141 13.37 10.27 1.52
C ILE A 141 12.07 10.60 0.80
N ASN A 142 12.20 10.91 -0.48
CA ASN A 142 11.07 11.01 -1.39
C ASN A 142 11.15 9.88 -2.40
N MET A 143 10.11 9.07 -2.48
CA MET A 143 9.98 7.99 -3.46
C MET A 143 8.66 8.14 -4.23
N LYS A 144 8.75 7.97 -5.54
CA LYS A 144 7.58 7.90 -6.41
C LYS A 144 7.74 6.75 -7.39
N TYR A 145 6.82 5.81 -7.34
CA TYR A 145 6.72 4.73 -8.30
C TYR A 145 5.43 4.86 -9.09
N THR A 146 5.54 4.84 -10.41
CA THR A 146 4.44 5.07 -11.34
C THR A 146 4.27 3.88 -12.25
N VAL A 147 3.04 3.42 -12.42
CA VAL A 147 2.63 2.41 -13.42
C VAL A 147 1.54 3.02 -14.28
N LYS A 148 1.76 3.05 -15.58
CA LYS A 148 0.74 3.42 -16.58
C LYS A 148 0.55 2.27 -17.54
N THR A 149 -0.68 1.88 -17.77
CA THR A 149 -1.05 0.88 -18.78
C THR A 149 -2.08 1.48 -19.71
N GLN A 150 -1.93 1.26 -21.01
CA GLN A 150 -2.90 1.66 -22.02
C GLN A 150 -2.83 0.70 -23.19
N ASP A 151 -3.95 0.02 -23.47
CA ASP A 151 -4.04 -1.01 -24.49
C ASP A 151 -2.93 -2.08 -24.31
N ASP A 152 -2.03 -2.17 -25.28
CA ASP A 152 -0.91 -3.11 -25.34
C ASP A 152 0.42 -2.51 -24.82
N LYS A 153 0.37 -1.34 -24.17
CA LYS A 153 1.55 -0.62 -23.65
C LYS A 153 1.54 -0.50 -22.13
N ALA A 154 2.72 -0.56 -21.56
CA ALA A 154 2.95 -0.26 -20.16
C ALA A 154 4.17 0.64 -19.98
N ALA A 155 4.08 1.61 -19.08
CA ALA A 155 5.19 2.45 -18.65
C ALA A 155 5.34 2.35 -17.15
N LEU A 156 6.56 2.09 -16.71
CA LEU A 156 6.97 1.97 -15.32
C LEU A 156 8.02 3.05 -15.05
N ALA A 157 7.91 3.77 -13.98
CA ALA A 157 8.92 4.73 -13.55
C ALA A 157 9.10 4.70 -12.03
N LEU A 158 10.35 4.74 -11.59
CA LEU A 158 10.77 4.90 -10.21
C LEU A 158 11.61 6.16 -10.10
N GLU A 159 11.24 7.04 -9.22
CA GLU A 159 12.06 8.17 -8.79
C GLU A 159 12.25 8.08 -7.28
N MET A 160 13.48 8.17 -6.83
CA MET A 160 13.83 8.24 -5.42
C MET A 160 14.87 9.33 -5.21
N THR A 161 14.66 10.14 -4.21
CA THR A 161 15.62 11.18 -3.81
C THR A 161 15.84 11.11 -2.31
N GLN A 162 17.09 11.29 -1.90
CA GLN A 162 17.48 11.45 -0.52
C GLN A 162 18.58 12.52 -0.44
N ASN A 163 18.33 13.62 0.24
CA ASN A 163 19.21 14.77 0.27
C ASN A 163 19.53 15.31 -1.16
N LYS A 164 20.77 15.09 -1.63
CA LYS A 164 21.23 15.47 -2.98
C LYS A 164 21.37 14.28 -3.92
N GLU A 165 21.16 13.11 -3.42
CA GLU A 165 21.27 11.87 -4.16
C GLU A 165 19.95 11.52 -4.81
N TYR A 166 20.00 10.88 -5.98
CA TYR A 166 18.79 10.42 -6.65
C TYR A 166 19.02 9.15 -7.46
N ILE A 167 17.96 8.41 -7.63
CA ILE A 167 17.82 7.31 -8.58
C ILE A 167 16.54 7.55 -9.38
N LYS A 168 16.67 7.52 -10.72
CA LYS A 168 15.54 7.51 -11.65
C LYS A 168 15.69 6.32 -12.56
N ALA A 169 14.70 5.45 -12.57
CA ALA A 169 14.69 4.27 -13.43
C ALA A 169 13.30 4.13 -14.06
N GLY A 170 13.23 3.55 -15.23
CA GLY A 170 11.95 3.27 -15.85
C GLY A 170 12.06 2.37 -17.06
N ALA A 171 10.90 1.83 -17.46
CA ALA A 171 10.77 0.98 -18.62
C ALA A 171 9.48 1.33 -19.38
N GLU A 172 9.56 1.32 -20.70
CA GLU A 172 8.41 1.34 -21.60
C GLU A 172 8.33 0.02 -22.31
N LEU A 173 7.20 -0.62 -22.26
CA LEU A 173 6.94 -1.94 -22.79
C LEU A 173 5.77 -1.87 -23.75
N SER A 174 5.84 -2.65 -24.82
CA SER A 174 4.69 -2.92 -25.69
C SER A 174 4.54 -4.43 -25.92
N SER A 175 3.32 -4.88 -26.18
CA SER A 175 3.03 -6.28 -26.44
C SER A 175 2.32 -6.46 -27.77
N SER A 176 2.62 -7.56 -28.47
CA SER A 176 1.95 -7.96 -29.70
C SER A 176 1.83 -9.48 -29.73
N GLY A 177 0.62 -9.99 -29.51
CA GLY A 177 0.38 -11.41 -29.35
C GLY A 177 1.10 -11.98 -28.13
N THR A 178 2.05 -12.87 -28.34
CA THR A 178 2.89 -13.49 -27.28
C THR A 178 4.24 -12.79 -27.07
N THR A 179 4.55 -11.76 -27.85
CA THR A 179 5.83 -11.06 -27.81
C THR A 179 5.72 -9.81 -26.96
N VAL A 180 6.65 -9.63 -26.04
CA VAL A 180 6.85 -8.40 -25.27
C VAL A 180 8.11 -7.70 -25.76
N LYS A 181 8.01 -6.42 -26.10
CA LYS A 181 9.10 -5.58 -26.52
C LYS A 181 9.44 -4.56 -25.44
N ILE A 182 10.71 -4.40 -25.14
CA ILE A 182 11.24 -3.31 -24.32
C ILE A 182 11.53 -2.13 -25.26
N ASP A 183 10.63 -1.17 -25.33
CA ASP A 183 10.79 0.01 -26.17
C ASP A 183 11.86 0.95 -25.61
N ASN A 184 11.92 1.06 -24.29
CA ASN A 184 12.88 1.88 -23.57
C ASN A 184 13.12 1.30 -22.18
N LEU A 185 14.36 1.24 -21.75
CA LEU A 185 14.79 0.98 -20.37
C LEU A 185 15.87 2.00 -20.02
N TYR A 186 15.68 2.73 -18.94
CA TYR A 186 16.68 3.71 -18.50
C TYR A 186 16.95 3.62 -17.01
N VAL A 187 18.18 3.94 -16.63
CA VAL A 187 18.60 4.21 -15.26
C VAL A 187 19.48 5.44 -15.27
N ASN A 188 19.12 6.41 -14.45
CA ASN A 188 19.90 7.62 -14.20
C ASN A 188 20.02 7.82 -12.69
N SER A 189 21.23 7.93 -12.17
CA SER A 189 21.45 8.10 -10.75
C SER A 189 22.67 8.97 -10.45
N ASN A 190 22.64 9.62 -9.31
CA ASN A 190 23.76 10.28 -8.67
C ASN A 190 23.82 9.84 -7.21
N ILE A 191 24.81 9.05 -6.86
CA ILE A 191 25.04 8.51 -5.51
C ILE A 191 26.53 8.70 -5.19
N ASP A 192 26.86 9.28 -4.05
CA ASP A 192 28.23 9.53 -3.60
C ASP A 192 29.10 10.19 -4.70
N ASP A 193 28.56 11.24 -5.36
CA ASP A 193 29.20 11.93 -6.50
C ASP A 193 29.48 11.06 -7.75
N SER A 194 28.94 9.84 -7.77
CA SER A 194 29.04 8.92 -8.92
C SER A 194 27.76 8.99 -9.76
N ASN A 195 27.93 9.27 -11.05
CA ASN A 195 26.82 9.36 -12.01
C ASN A 195 26.74 8.10 -12.87
N ILE A 196 25.54 7.55 -12.98
CA ILE A 196 25.20 6.47 -13.91
C ILE A 196 24.12 6.97 -14.85
N ASP A 197 24.33 6.82 -16.17
CA ASP A 197 23.30 7.06 -17.18
C ASP A 197 23.32 5.88 -18.18
N MET A 198 22.28 5.07 -18.17
CA MET A 198 22.16 3.91 -19.05
C MET A 198 20.80 3.95 -19.76
N LYS A 199 20.82 3.59 -21.05
CA LYS A 199 19.62 3.36 -21.85
C LYS A 199 19.77 2.08 -22.67
N LEU A 200 18.73 1.27 -22.68
CA LEU A 200 18.65 0.02 -23.44
C LEU A 200 17.30 -0.06 -24.15
N SER A 201 17.29 -0.66 -25.35
CA SER A 201 16.07 -1.04 -26.04
C SER A 201 16.29 -2.38 -26.73
N GLY A 202 15.25 -3.18 -26.90
CA GLY A 202 15.35 -4.49 -27.50
C GLY A 202 14.03 -5.24 -27.54
N GLU A 203 14.04 -6.40 -28.18
CA GLU A 203 12.92 -7.32 -28.21
C GLU A 203 13.25 -8.55 -27.37
N ALA A 204 12.31 -8.93 -26.49
CA ALA A 204 12.35 -10.23 -25.81
C ALA A 204 11.27 -11.12 -26.44
N ILE A 205 11.66 -12.33 -26.75
CA ILE A 205 10.77 -13.35 -27.34
C ILE A 205 10.22 -14.23 -26.23
#